data_c4093e82a2fafba5c13d31cb7d64093b
#
_entry.id   c4093e82a2fafba5c13d31cb7d64093b
#
_cell.length_a   1.000
_cell.length_b   1.000
_cell.length_c   1.000
_cell.angle_alpha   90.00
_cell.angle_beta   90.00
_cell.angle_gamma   90.00
#
_symmetry.space_group_name_H-M   'P 1'
#
loop_
_entity.id
_entity.type
_entity.pdbx_description
1 polymer ?
#
loop_
_entity_poly.entity_id
_entity_poly.type
_entity_poly.pdbx_seq_one_letter_code
_entity_poly.pdbx_strand_id
1 'polypeptide(L)'
;MISQLESLKKFSSVVADTGDIDSIQKFSPDDCTTNPSLIFKAVQSNKYKKLFDEVLANSKSRKFNKLNDQVDYIADQLAIAFGIELTKIIPGYVSTEVDSDLSFNTEATVEKAKQIINSYEQSGVPRNRILIKIAGTWEGIQAIKQLEAEGISCNCTLIFSLTQAVACAEAGAFLISPFVGRILDWFKANSSKDYDATNDPGVESVEKIYNYFKKYNYNTIVMAASFR
;
A
#
# COMPACT_ATOMS: atom_id res chain seq x y z
N MET A 1 -31.33 7.54 7.94
CA MET A 1 -30.25 7.13 8.87
C MET A 1 -28.93 7.26 8.14
N ILE A 2 -27.94 7.85 8.76
CA ILE A 2 -26.58 7.96 8.21
C ILE A 2 -25.95 6.57 8.27
N SER A 3 -25.32 6.09 7.20
CA SER A 3 -24.63 4.80 7.18
C SER A 3 -23.37 4.82 8.08
N GLN A 4 -22.87 3.64 8.46
CA GLN A 4 -21.63 3.54 9.23
C GLN A 4 -20.46 4.15 8.48
N LEU A 5 -20.38 3.96 7.14
CA LEU A 5 -19.36 4.54 6.28
C LEU A 5 -19.43 6.08 6.29
N GLU A 6 -20.63 6.65 6.13
CA GLU A 6 -20.80 8.11 6.19
C GLU A 6 -20.46 8.68 7.57
N SER A 7 -20.70 7.92 8.63
CA SER A 7 -20.30 8.30 9.98
C SER A 7 -18.77 8.28 10.12
N LEU A 8 -18.09 7.23 9.63
CA LEU A 8 -16.64 7.11 9.67
C LEU A 8 -15.93 8.23 8.90
N LYS A 9 -16.43 8.57 7.72
CA LYS A 9 -15.90 9.66 6.88
C LYS A 9 -15.89 11.05 7.54
N LYS A 10 -16.63 11.25 8.64
CA LYS A 10 -16.61 12.50 9.43
C LYS A 10 -15.37 12.61 10.32
N PHE A 11 -14.71 11.51 10.62
CA PHE A 11 -13.62 11.46 11.58
C PHE A 11 -12.28 11.01 10.96
N SER A 12 -12.33 10.36 9.80
CA SER A 12 -11.14 9.78 9.15
C SER A 12 -11.34 9.71 7.65
N SER A 13 -10.27 9.83 6.88
CA SER A 13 -10.25 9.44 5.48
C SER A 13 -10.40 7.92 5.36
N VAL A 14 -11.14 7.48 4.34
CA VAL A 14 -11.39 6.08 4.09
C VAL A 14 -10.56 5.61 2.90
N VAL A 15 -9.71 4.62 3.15
CA VAL A 15 -8.85 4.00 2.14
C VAL A 15 -9.38 2.60 1.80
N ALA A 16 -9.61 2.32 0.53
CA ALA A 16 -10.00 0.98 0.09
C ALA A 16 -8.77 0.08 -0.09
N ASP A 17 -8.81 -1.11 0.51
CA ASP A 17 -7.79 -2.16 0.33
C ASP A 17 -8.39 -3.30 -0.50
N THR A 18 -8.50 -3.09 -1.81
CA THR A 18 -9.12 -4.06 -2.74
C THR A 18 -8.65 -3.84 -4.18
N GLY A 19 -8.67 -4.92 -4.98
CA GLY A 19 -8.52 -4.86 -6.44
C GLY A 19 -9.85 -4.85 -7.19
N ASP A 20 -11.00 -4.80 -6.49
CA ASP A 20 -12.33 -4.76 -7.13
C ASP A 20 -12.77 -3.32 -7.41
N ILE A 21 -12.60 -2.91 -8.66
CA ILE A 21 -12.90 -1.56 -9.16
C ILE A 21 -14.37 -1.17 -8.93
N ASP A 22 -15.35 -2.10 -9.07
CA ASP A 22 -16.76 -1.77 -8.87
C ASP A 22 -17.07 -1.46 -7.40
N SER A 23 -16.46 -2.19 -6.48
CA SER A 23 -16.57 -1.88 -5.06
C SER A 23 -16.01 -0.49 -4.74
N ILE A 24 -14.87 -0.12 -5.36
CA ILE A 24 -14.27 1.20 -5.20
C ILE A 24 -15.21 2.29 -5.74
N GLN A 25 -15.78 2.12 -6.94
CA GLN A 25 -16.77 3.05 -7.48
C GLN A 25 -18.00 3.21 -6.59
N LYS A 26 -18.51 2.08 -6.06
CA LYS A 26 -19.70 2.07 -5.20
C LYS A 26 -19.49 2.79 -3.87
N PHE A 27 -18.34 2.60 -3.23
CA PHE A 27 -18.08 3.14 -1.89
C PHE A 27 -17.35 4.48 -1.90
N SER A 28 -16.81 4.89 -3.05
CA SER A 28 -16.13 6.18 -3.27
C SER A 28 -15.15 6.52 -2.13
N PRO A 29 -14.10 5.71 -1.91
CA PRO A 29 -13.07 6.01 -0.91
C PRO A 29 -12.25 7.23 -1.32
N ASP A 30 -11.53 7.80 -0.37
CA ASP A 30 -10.61 8.90 -0.63
C ASP A 30 -9.36 8.42 -1.37
N ASP A 31 -8.78 7.32 -0.90
CA ASP A 31 -7.57 6.69 -1.43
C ASP A 31 -7.79 5.18 -1.66
N CYS A 32 -6.83 4.56 -2.35
CA CYS A 32 -6.84 3.12 -2.56
C CYS A 32 -5.43 2.53 -2.38
N THR A 33 -5.37 1.35 -1.78
CA THR A 33 -4.14 0.56 -1.69
C THR A 33 -4.35 -0.79 -2.36
N THR A 34 -3.32 -1.26 -3.05
CA THR A 34 -3.28 -2.58 -3.66
C THR A 34 -2.12 -3.39 -3.10
N ASN A 35 -2.09 -4.66 -3.44
CA ASN A 35 -0.96 -5.54 -3.21
C ASN A 35 -0.97 -6.67 -4.25
N PRO A 36 0.13 -7.42 -4.43
CA PRO A 36 0.21 -8.48 -5.44
C PRO A 36 -0.90 -9.51 -5.34
N SER A 37 -1.31 -9.90 -4.12
CA SER A 37 -2.37 -10.90 -3.91
C SER A 37 -3.76 -10.40 -4.36
N LEU A 38 -4.05 -9.11 -4.17
CA LEU A 38 -5.31 -8.50 -4.62
C LEU A 38 -5.33 -8.39 -6.14
N ILE A 39 -4.23 -7.99 -6.77
CA ILE A 39 -4.09 -7.97 -8.23
C ILE A 39 -4.25 -9.37 -8.81
N PHE A 40 -3.57 -10.37 -8.23
CA PHE A 40 -3.68 -11.78 -8.66
C PHE A 40 -5.12 -12.29 -8.60
N LYS A 41 -5.86 -12.01 -7.55
CA LYS A 41 -7.29 -12.35 -7.45
C LYS A 41 -8.13 -11.64 -8.50
N ALA A 42 -7.84 -10.36 -8.75
CA ALA A 42 -8.57 -9.58 -9.74
C ALA A 42 -8.39 -10.15 -11.15
N VAL A 43 -7.17 -10.49 -11.57
CA VAL A 43 -6.89 -11.03 -12.91
C VAL A 43 -7.47 -12.43 -13.14
N GLN A 44 -7.77 -13.20 -12.09
CA GLN A 44 -8.49 -14.47 -12.20
C GLN A 44 -9.97 -14.27 -12.58
N SER A 45 -10.49 -13.06 -12.42
CA SER A 45 -11.86 -12.74 -12.82
C SER A 45 -11.92 -12.40 -14.32
N ASN A 46 -12.90 -12.96 -15.03
CA ASN A 46 -13.17 -12.61 -16.43
C ASN A 46 -13.40 -11.11 -16.65
N LYS A 47 -13.78 -10.38 -15.62
CA LYS A 47 -14.03 -8.94 -15.64
C LYS A 47 -12.81 -8.13 -16.10
N TYR A 48 -11.62 -8.51 -15.66
CA TYR A 48 -10.38 -7.79 -15.98
C TYR A 48 -9.55 -8.47 -17.08
N LYS A 49 -10.16 -9.45 -17.77
CA LYS A 49 -9.49 -10.20 -18.84
C LYS A 49 -8.92 -9.29 -19.92
N LYS A 50 -9.65 -8.26 -20.33
CA LYS A 50 -9.19 -7.30 -21.36
C LYS A 50 -7.92 -6.58 -20.90
N LEU A 51 -7.88 -6.06 -19.67
CA LEU A 51 -6.70 -5.39 -19.10
C LEU A 51 -5.50 -6.34 -19.03
N PHE A 52 -5.73 -7.58 -18.61
CA PHE A 52 -4.72 -8.62 -18.58
C PHE A 52 -4.17 -8.95 -19.98
N ASP A 53 -5.06 -9.15 -20.97
CA ASP A 53 -4.68 -9.47 -22.35
C ASP A 53 -3.87 -8.31 -22.98
N GLU A 54 -4.21 -7.05 -22.70
CA GLU A 54 -3.47 -5.87 -23.16
C GLU A 54 -2.04 -5.83 -22.57
N VAL A 55 -1.89 -6.07 -21.28
CA VAL A 55 -0.57 -6.14 -20.63
C VAL A 55 0.26 -7.29 -21.20
N LEU A 56 -0.33 -8.47 -21.39
CA LEU A 56 0.34 -9.60 -22.04
C LEU A 56 0.77 -9.30 -23.48
N ALA A 57 -0.09 -8.67 -24.27
CA ALA A 57 0.23 -8.29 -25.64
C ALA A 57 1.43 -7.35 -25.70
N ASN A 58 1.46 -6.33 -24.83
CA ASN A 58 2.56 -5.37 -24.72
C ASN A 58 3.87 -6.04 -24.27
N SER A 59 3.80 -7.05 -23.40
CA SER A 59 4.99 -7.77 -22.93
C SER A 59 5.66 -8.62 -24.01
N LYS A 60 4.91 -9.09 -25.03
CA LYS A 60 5.43 -9.91 -26.13
C LYS A 60 6.45 -9.19 -27.01
N SER A 61 6.44 -7.87 -27.05
CA SER A 61 7.41 -7.07 -27.79
C SER A 61 8.78 -6.99 -27.13
N ARG A 62 8.89 -7.39 -25.85
CA ARG A 62 10.13 -7.41 -25.06
C ARG A 62 10.80 -8.79 -25.10
N LYS A 63 12.13 -8.76 -25.12
CA LYS A 63 12.94 -9.97 -24.94
C LYS A 63 13.36 -10.10 -23.48
N PHE A 64 13.14 -11.27 -22.91
CA PHE A 64 13.55 -11.61 -21.55
C PHE A 64 14.56 -12.75 -21.60
N ASN A 65 15.57 -12.73 -20.75
CA ASN A 65 16.59 -13.79 -20.68
C ASN A 65 16.09 -15.01 -19.90
N LYS A 66 15.19 -14.77 -18.93
CA LYS A 66 14.62 -15.81 -18.08
C LYS A 66 13.10 -15.64 -18.00
N LEU A 67 12.40 -16.76 -17.78
CA LEU A 67 10.95 -16.77 -17.59
C LEU A 67 10.54 -15.94 -16.36
N ASN A 68 11.29 -16.00 -15.26
CA ASN A 68 11.00 -15.24 -14.05
C ASN A 68 11.04 -13.72 -14.33
N ASP A 69 12.04 -13.22 -15.06
CA ASP A 69 12.15 -11.81 -15.42
C ASP A 69 10.91 -11.34 -16.20
N GLN A 70 10.35 -12.21 -17.03
CA GLN A 70 9.11 -11.95 -17.78
C GLN A 70 7.90 -11.93 -16.86
N VAL A 71 7.80 -12.88 -15.92
CA VAL A 71 6.68 -12.95 -14.95
C VAL A 71 6.68 -11.72 -14.05
N ASP A 72 7.83 -11.34 -13.51
CA ASP A 72 7.98 -10.17 -12.65
C ASP A 72 7.60 -8.88 -13.38
N TYR A 73 8.07 -8.73 -14.62
CA TYR A 73 7.68 -7.60 -15.47
C TYR A 73 6.17 -7.53 -15.72
N ILE A 74 5.54 -8.68 -16.02
CA ILE A 74 4.08 -8.72 -16.25
C ILE A 74 3.32 -8.38 -14.97
N ALA A 75 3.77 -8.88 -13.82
CA ALA A 75 3.17 -8.57 -12.51
C ALA A 75 3.24 -7.07 -12.21
N ASP A 76 4.39 -6.43 -12.41
CA ASP A 76 4.56 -4.98 -12.29
C ASP A 76 3.60 -4.21 -13.20
N GLN A 77 3.55 -4.57 -14.50
CA GLN A 77 2.70 -3.90 -15.47
C GLN A 77 1.22 -4.07 -15.15
N LEU A 78 0.81 -5.21 -14.60
CA LEU A 78 -0.55 -5.41 -14.11
C LEU A 78 -0.85 -4.51 -12.91
N ALA A 79 0.04 -4.43 -11.93
CA ALA A 79 -0.13 -3.56 -10.78
C ALA A 79 -0.27 -2.08 -11.21
N ILE A 80 0.57 -1.63 -12.14
CA ILE A 80 0.52 -0.28 -12.70
C ILE A 80 -0.78 -0.06 -13.47
N ALA A 81 -1.19 -1.00 -14.34
CA ALA A 81 -2.42 -0.89 -15.12
C ALA A 81 -3.66 -0.80 -14.23
N PHE A 82 -3.76 -1.62 -13.17
CA PHE A 82 -4.81 -1.48 -12.16
C PHE A 82 -4.74 -0.13 -11.46
N GLY A 83 -3.55 0.30 -11.05
CA GLY A 83 -3.36 1.60 -10.41
C GLY A 83 -3.81 2.77 -11.30
N ILE A 84 -3.53 2.73 -12.59
CA ILE A 84 -3.99 3.74 -13.57
C ILE A 84 -5.53 3.78 -13.60
N GLU A 85 -6.21 2.63 -13.65
CA GLU A 85 -7.67 2.61 -13.62
C GLU A 85 -8.22 3.18 -12.30
N LEU A 86 -7.57 2.86 -11.17
CA LEU A 86 -7.96 3.38 -9.86
C LEU A 86 -7.80 4.91 -9.77
N THR A 87 -6.73 5.49 -10.31
CA THR A 87 -6.53 6.95 -10.30
C THR A 87 -7.60 7.73 -11.06
N LYS A 88 -8.34 7.10 -11.97
CA LYS A 88 -9.47 7.71 -12.68
C LYS A 88 -10.75 7.79 -11.82
N ILE A 89 -10.82 7.01 -10.75
CA ILE A 89 -12.04 6.79 -9.96
C ILE A 89 -11.97 7.51 -8.63
N ILE A 90 -10.81 7.47 -7.96
CA ILE A 90 -10.61 8.06 -6.64
C ILE A 90 -9.96 9.45 -6.74
N PRO A 91 -10.25 10.37 -5.81
CA PRO A 91 -9.65 11.72 -5.83
C PRO A 91 -8.21 11.75 -5.31
N GLY A 92 -7.83 10.85 -4.41
CA GLY A 92 -6.57 10.86 -3.69
C GLY A 92 -5.51 9.94 -4.26
N TYR A 93 -4.82 9.20 -3.40
CA TYR A 93 -3.64 8.41 -3.74
C TYR A 93 -3.96 6.95 -4.06
N VAL A 94 -3.16 6.36 -4.97
CA VAL A 94 -3.07 4.91 -5.16
C VAL A 94 -1.73 4.42 -4.63
N SER A 95 -1.75 3.46 -3.71
CA SER A 95 -0.53 2.78 -3.25
C SER A 95 -0.23 1.56 -4.11
N THR A 96 0.95 1.53 -4.75
CA THR A 96 1.46 0.41 -5.55
C THR A 96 2.69 -0.18 -4.87
N GLU A 97 2.66 -1.48 -4.58
CA GLU A 97 3.67 -2.17 -3.77
C GLU A 97 4.83 -2.66 -4.64
N VAL A 98 6.07 -2.47 -4.17
CA VAL A 98 7.26 -3.12 -4.73
C VAL A 98 7.30 -4.60 -4.33
N ASP A 99 8.04 -5.42 -5.09
CA ASP A 99 8.16 -6.85 -4.82
C ASP A 99 8.68 -7.13 -3.41
N SER A 100 8.06 -8.12 -2.75
CA SER A 100 8.46 -8.56 -1.41
C SER A 100 9.90 -9.08 -1.35
N ASP A 101 10.41 -9.66 -2.44
CA ASP A 101 11.76 -10.19 -2.53
C ASP A 101 12.83 -9.09 -2.42
N LEU A 102 12.45 -7.82 -2.64
CA LEU A 102 13.33 -6.67 -2.48
C LEU A 102 13.38 -6.12 -1.04
N SER A 103 12.57 -6.66 -0.13
CA SER A 103 12.38 -6.13 1.23
C SER A 103 13.68 -5.96 2.05
N PHE A 104 14.74 -6.68 1.70
CA PHE A 104 16.05 -6.62 2.37
C PHE A 104 17.16 -6.07 1.45
N ASN A 105 16.79 -5.32 0.40
CA ASN A 105 17.74 -4.71 -0.53
C ASN A 105 17.32 -3.27 -0.83
N THR A 106 17.97 -2.31 -0.19
CA THR A 106 17.68 -0.88 -0.32
C THR A 106 17.81 -0.39 -1.76
N GLU A 107 18.92 -0.69 -2.43
CA GLU A 107 19.22 -0.20 -3.77
C GLU A 107 18.20 -0.74 -4.79
N ALA A 108 17.92 -2.03 -4.74
CA ALA A 108 16.95 -2.65 -5.64
C ALA A 108 15.52 -2.14 -5.39
N THR A 109 15.14 -1.88 -4.13
CA THR A 109 13.86 -1.27 -3.77
C THR A 109 13.73 0.14 -4.34
N VAL A 110 14.77 0.97 -4.22
CA VAL A 110 14.79 2.34 -4.78
C VAL A 110 14.69 2.31 -6.30
N GLU A 111 15.44 1.44 -6.96
CA GLU A 111 15.40 1.30 -8.42
C GLU A 111 14.00 0.87 -8.90
N LYS A 112 13.41 -0.15 -8.28
CA LYS A 112 12.05 -0.63 -8.60
C LYS A 112 11.02 0.48 -8.39
N ALA A 113 11.09 1.20 -7.27
CA ALA A 113 10.18 2.32 -6.98
C ALA A 113 10.23 3.39 -8.07
N LYS A 114 11.43 3.78 -8.53
CA LYS A 114 11.62 4.73 -9.64
C LYS A 114 11.06 4.20 -10.95
N GLN A 115 11.23 2.92 -11.24
CA GLN A 115 10.68 2.28 -12.44
C GLN A 115 9.14 2.33 -12.43
N ILE A 116 8.51 2.04 -11.29
CA ILE A 116 7.07 2.11 -11.11
C ILE A 116 6.56 3.54 -11.35
N ILE A 117 7.17 4.54 -10.70
CA ILE A 117 6.80 5.96 -10.87
C ILE A 117 6.96 6.40 -12.32
N ASN A 118 8.07 6.08 -12.97
CA ASN A 118 8.29 6.42 -14.39
C ASN A 118 7.22 5.81 -15.29
N SER A 119 6.77 4.59 -15.02
CA SER A 119 5.71 3.92 -15.78
C SER A 119 4.36 4.62 -15.62
N TYR A 120 4.03 5.09 -14.42
CA TYR A 120 2.85 5.92 -14.18
C TYR A 120 2.92 7.25 -14.94
N GLU A 121 4.04 7.96 -14.85
CA GLU A 121 4.24 9.25 -15.53
C GLU A 121 4.17 9.11 -17.06
N GLN A 122 4.76 8.06 -17.63
CA GLN A 122 4.65 7.74 -19.06
C GLN A 122 3.22 7.44 -19.49
N SER A 123 2.38 6.96 -18.57
CA SER A 123 0.97 6.70 -18.78
C SER A 123 0.06 7.91 -18.48
N GLY A 124 0.66 9.09 -18.20
CA GLY A 124 -0.06 10.33 -17.93
C GLY A 124 -0.57 10.49 -16.49
N VAL A 125 -0.16 9.61 -15.56
CA VAL A 125 -0.50 9.73 -14.14
C VAL A 125 0.67 10.41 -13.41
N PRO A 126 0.46 11.59 -12.82
CA PRO A 126 1.54 12.30 -12.13
C PRO A 126 1.93 11.62 -10.81
N ARG A 127 3.22 11.68 -10.46
CA ARG A 127 3.75 11.02 -9.25
C ARG A 127 3.07 11.41 -7.95
N ASN A 128 2.55 12.62 -7.85
CA ASN A 128 1.82 13.11 -6.67
C ASN A 128 0.43 12.45 -6.47
N ARG A 129 0.06 11.49 -7.30
CA ARG A 129 -1.13 10.62 -7.16
C ARG A 129 -0.77 9.21 -6.71
N ILE A 130 0.53 8.91 -6.60
CA ILE A 130 1.03 7.55 -6.34
C ILE A 130 1.83 7.53 -5.04
N LEU A 131 1.58 6.52 -4.21
CA LEU A 131 2.45 6.17 -3.09
C LEU A 131 3.14 4.84 -3.43
N ILE A 132 4.44 4.80 -3.33
CA ILE A 132 5.17 3.54 -3.43
C ILE A 132 5.07 2.81 -2.10
N LYS A 133 4.46 1.62 -2.10
CA LYS A 133 4.28 0.82 -0.90
C LYS A 133 5.48 -0.09 -0.69
N ILE A 134 6.12 0.03 0.47
CA ILE A 134 7.41 -0.60 0.80
C ILE A 134 7.30 -1.25 2.18
N ALA A 135 7.82 -2.48 2.33
CA ALA A 135 7.85 -3.17 3.62
C ALA A 135 8.73 -2.43 4.63
N GLY A 136 8.26 -2.30 5.87
CA GLY A 136 8.96 -1.63 6.97
C GLY A 136 10.10 -2.44 7.58
N THR A 137 10.97 -3.01 6.74
CA THR A 137 12.28 -3.55 7.12
C THR A 137 13.27 -2.40 7.32
N TRP A 138 14.44 -2.67 7.89
CA TRP A 138 15.47 -1.64 8.01
C TRP A 138 15.89 -1.11 6.63
N GLU A 139 16.12 -2.00 5.68
CA GLU A 139 16.49 -1.68 4.30
C GLU A 139 15.38 -0.92 3.57
N GLY A 140 14.12 -1.32 3.77
CA GLY A 140 12.95 -0.61 3.23
C GLY A 140 12.83 0.81 3.77
N ILE A 141 13.10 1.03 5.06
CA ILE A 141 13.12 2.36 5.68
C ILE A 141 14.25 3.23 5.08
N GLN A 142 15.43 2.66 4.80
CA GLN A 142 16.51 3.38 4.12
C GLN A 142 16.12 3.75 2.67
N ALA A 143 15.42 2.85 1.97
CA ALA A 143 14.87 3.14 0.64
C ALA A 143 13.86 4.29 0.68
N ILE A 144 12.93 4.26 1.64
CA ILE A 144 11.94 5.33 1.86
C ILE A 144 12.64 6.67 2.06
N LYS A 145 13.67 6.74 2.91
CA LYS A 145 14.42 7.97 3.15
C LYS A 145 15.01 8.58 1.88
N GLN A 146 15.51 7.75 0.97
CA GLN A 146 16.04 8.21 -0.32
C GLN A 146 14.92 8.68 -1.25
N LEU A 147 13.85 7.91 -1.36
CA LEU A 147 12.73 8.20 -2.26
C LEU A 147 11.98 9.48 -1.86
N GLU A 148 11.69 9.67 -0.57
CA GLU A 148 11.03 10.87 -0.07
C GLU A 148 11.89 12.12 -0.30
N ALA A 149 13.23 12.03 -0.15
CA ALA A 149 14.15 13.12 -0.48
C ALA A 149 14.16 13.48 -1.98
N GLU A 150 13.78 12.53 -2.86
CA GLU A 150 13.64 12.73 -4.30
C GLU A 150 12.18 13.09 -4.72
N GLY A 151 11.28 13.33 -3.77
CA GLY A 151 9.89 13.69 -4.02
C GLY A 151 9.02 12.53 -4.51
N ILE A 152 9.38 11.30 -4.16
CA ILE A 152 8.57 10.10 -4.37
C ILE A 152 7.97 9.70 -3.02
N SER A 153 6.67 9.93 -2.86
CA SER A 153 5.97 9.64 -1.62
C SER A 153 5.76 8.14 -1.39
N CYS A 154 5.97 7.70 -0.15
CA CYS A 154 5.96 6.29 0.23
C CYS A 154 4.88 5.95 1.27
N ASN A 155 4.32 4.74 1.12
CA ASN A 155 3.49 4.07 2.12
C ASN A 155 4.30 2.93 2.75
N CYS A 156 4.79 3.13 3.98
CA CYS A 156 5.53 2.10 4.69
C CYS A 156 4.57 1.07 5.31
N THR A 157 4.58 -0.15 4.79
CA THR A 157 3.66 -1.22 5.21
C THR A 157 4.33 -2.22 6.16
N LEU A 158 3.53 -3.17 6.70
CA LEU A 158 3.97 -4.18 7.66
C LEU A 158 4.51 -3.55 8.96
N ILE A 159 3.80 -2.56 9.48
CA ILE A 159 4.14 -1.92 10.74
C ILE A 159 3.46 -2.65 11.90
N PHE A 160 4.27 -3.12 12.85
CA PHE A 160 3.85 -3.91 14.01
C PHE A 160 4.31 -3.34 15.35
N SER A 161 5.14 -2.30 15.36
CA SER A 161 5.66 -1.71 16.58
C SER A 161 5.82 -0.19 16.51
N LEU A 162 5.78 0.46 17.69
CA LEU A 162 6.05 1.89 17.79
C LEU A 162 7.46 2.25 17.31
N THR A 163 8.47 1.46 17.66
CA THR A 163 9.87 1.71 17.25
C THR A 163 10.01 1.72 15.73
N GLN A 164 9.37 0.76 15.06
CA GLN A 164 9.35 0.68 13.60
C GLN A 164 8.64 1.91 13.00
N ALA A 165 7.48 2.30 13.55
CA ALA A 165 6.74 3.49 13.10
C ALA A 165 7.55 4.78 13.25
N VAL A 166 8.26 4.94 14.38
CA VAL A 166 9.14 6.10 14.62
C VAL A 166 10.27 6.14 13.60
N ALA A 167 10.93 5.01 13.34
CA ALA A 167 12.01 4.94 12.33
C ALA A 167 11.51 5.33 10.92
N CYS A 168 10.27 4.95 10.57
CA CYS A 168 9.64 5.37 9.30
C CYS A 168 9.39 6.89 9.27
N ALA A 169 8.89 7.46 10.36
CA ALA A 169 8.64 8.89 10.46
C ALA A 169 9.94 9.72 10.41
N GLU A 170 11.02 9.26 11.07
CA GLU A 170 12.36 9.86 11.01
C GLU A 170 12.96 9.76 9.59
N ALA A 171 12.61 8.73 8.82
CA ALA A 171 12.97 8.62 7.42
C ALA A 171 12.17 9.54 6.49
N GLY A 172 11.13 10.23 7.02
CA GLY A 172 10.28 11.15 6.26
C GLY A 172 9.13 10.47 5.53
N ALA A 173 8.79 9.22 5.85
CA ALA A 173 7.69 8.49 5.21
C ALA A 173 6.41 9.33 5.17
N PHE A 174 5.80 9.47 3.99
CA PHE A 174 4.53 10.18 3.83
C PHE A 174 3.41 9.50 4.62
N LEU A 175 3.34 8.16 4.56
CA LEU A 175 2.30 7.37 5.20
C LEU A 175 2.87 6.07 5.75
N ILE A 176 2.33 5.59 6.88
CA ILE A 176 2.58 4.26 7.42
C ILE A 176 1.28 3.47 7.54
N SER A 177 1.37 2.14 7.34
CA SER A 177 0.25 1.20 7.43
C SER A 177 0.45 0.19 8.57
N PRO A 178 0.10 0.52 9.84
CA PRO A 178 0.11 -0.45 10.93
C PRO A 178 -0.99 -1.51 10.75
N PHE A 179 -0.64 -2.78 10.99
CA PHE A 179 -1.47 -3.94 10.73
C PHE A 179 -2.25 -4.38 11.97
N VAL A 180 -3.30 -3.64 12.29
CA VAL A 180 -4.10 -3.81 13.52
C VAL A 180 -4.63 -5.22 13.70
N GLY A 181 -5.23 -5.82 12.68
CA GLY A 181 -5.83 -7.15 12.80
C GLY A 181 -4.79 -8.26 12.94
N ARG A 182 -3.61 -8.15 12.31
CA ARG A 182 -2.53 -9.13 12.50
C ARG A 182 -1.91 -9.06 13.88
N ILE A 183 -1.83 -7.86 14.48
CA ILE A 183 -1.45 -7.70 15.88
C ILE A 183 -2.46 -8.42 16.78
N LEU A 184 -3.76 -8.20 16.57
CA LEU A 184 -4.82 -8.88 17.30
C LEU A 184 -4.75 -10.41 17.14
N ASP A 185 -4.56 -10.91 15.92
CA ASP A 185 -4.43 -12.35 15.63
C ASP A 185 -3.30 -12.97 16.43
N TRP A 186 -2.14 -12.31 16.49
CA TRP A 186 -0.99 -12.80 17.25
C TRP A 186 -1.29 -12.89 18.74
N PHE A 187 -1.92 -11.85 19.32
CA PHE A 187 -2.29 -11.86 20.73
C PHE A 187 -3.33 -12.92 21.04
N LYS A 188 -4.34 -13.12 20.20
CA LYS A 188 -5.33 -14.20 20.34
C LYS A 188 -4.69 -15.58 20.30
N ALA A 189 -3.70 -15.78 19.43
CA ALA A 189 -3.00 -17.06 19.32
C ALA A 189 -2.03 -17.35 20.50
N ASN A 190 -1.54 -16.31 21.19
CA ASN A 190 -0.49 -16.42 22.21
C ASN A 190 -0.98 -16.07 23.63
N SER A 191 -2.27 -15.88 23.85
CA SER A 191 -2.85 -15.66 25.19
C SER A 191 -4.22 -16.31 25.31
N SER A 192 -4.64 -16.56 26.55
CA SER A 192 -5.99 -17.02 26.89
C SER A 192 -6.98 -15.89 27.15
N LYS A 193 -6.57 -14.63 26.91
CA LYS A 193 -7.38 -13.45 27.15
C LYS A 193 -8.39 -13.26 26.00
N ASP A 194 -9.62 -12.89 26.34
CA ASP A 194 -10.60 -12.44 25.35
C ASP A 194 -10.35 -10.98 24.98
N TYR A 195 -10.46 -10.69 23.70
CA TYR A 195 -10.23 -9.37 23.12
C TYR A 195 -11.51 -8.88 22.44
N ASP A 196 -11.87 -7.64 22.74
CA ASP A 196 -12.96 -6.88 22.11
C ASP A 196 -12.48 -5.48 21.69
N ALA A 197 -13.38 -4.63 21.23
CA ALA A 197 -13.05 -3.28 20.75
C ALA A 197 -12.45 -2.36 21.83
N THR A 198 -12.60 -2.70 23.13
CA THR A 198 -12.13 -1.85 24.24
C THR A 198 -10.70 -2.22 24.70
N ASN A 199 -10.22 -3.40 24.31
CA ASN A 199 -8.92 -3.92 24.74
C ASN A 199 -8.12 -4.55 23.59
N ASP A 200 -8.44 -4.22 22.35
CA ASP A 200 -7.76 -4.71 21.15
C ASP A 200 -6.31 -4.17 21.09
N PRO A 201 -5.29 -5.05 21.16
CA PRO A 201 -3.89 -4.62 21.13
C PRO A 201 -3.47 -3.97 19.81
N GLY A 202 -4.17 -4.23 18.71
CA GLY A 202 -3.95 -3.56 17.44
C GLY A 202 -4.43 -2.10 17.50
N VAL A 203 -5.59 -1.85 18.11
CA VAL A 203 -6.11 -0.50 18.36
C VAL A 203 -5.18 0.28 19.28
N GLU A 204 -4.78 -0.33 20.41
CA GLU A 204 -3.80 0.29 21.34
C GLU A 204 -2.48 0.64 20.66
N SER A 205 -2.01 -0.22 19.74
CA SER A 205 -0.78 0.03 18.98
C SER A 205 -0.90 1.25 18.08
N VAL A 206 -2.01 1.38 17.33
CA VAL A 206 -2.26 2.54 16.47
C VAL A 206 -2.42 3.81 17.29
N GLU A 207 -3.14 3.76 18.40
CA GLU A 207 -3.32 4.90 19.29
C GLU A 207 -1.97 5.41 19.84
N LYS A 208 -1.09 4.49 20.29
CA LYS A 208 0.26 4.83 20.75
C LYS A 208 1.09 5.51 19.64
N ILE A 209 1.05 4.97 18.41
CA ILE A 209 1.77 5.54 17.27
C ILE A 209 1.22 6.93 16.94
N TYR A 210 -0.10 7.08 16.84
CA TYR A 210 -0.74 8.35 16.51
C TYR A 210 -0.44 9.42 17.55
N ASN A 211 -0.59 9.10 18.83
CA ASN A 211 -0.31 10.03 19.93
C ASN A 211 1.16 10.43 19.97
N TYR A 212 2.08 9.50 19.68
CA TYR A 212 3.50 9.79 19.58
C TYR A 212 3.79 10.78 18.44
N PHE A 213 3.25 10.51 17.26
CA PHE A 213 3.43 11.39 16.09
C PHE A 213 2.88 12.79 16.35
N LYS A 214 1.71 12.91 16.96
CA LYS A 214 1.15 14.21 17.34
C LYS A 214 2.00 14.95 18.38
N LYS A 215 2.48 14.24 19.39
CA LYS A 215 3.32 14.82 20.46
C LYS A 215 4.64 15.38 19.93
N TYR A 216 5.23 14.73 18.95
CA TYR A 216 6.53 15.11 18.39
C TYR A 216 6.45 15.80 17.02
N ASN A 217 5.25 16.21 16.60
CA ASN A 217 4.98 16.95 15.37
C ASN A 217 5.47 16.26 14.08
N TYR A 218 5.33 14.93 14.00
CA TYR A 218 5.55 14.21 12.76
C TYR A 218 4.40 14.46 11.79
N ASN A 219 4.71 14.68 10.51
CA ASN A 219 3.73 14.85 9.44
C ASN A 219 3.27 13.51 8.83
N THR A 220 3.92 12.40 9.16
CA THR A 220 3.61 11.07 8.65
C THR A 220 2.17 10.68 9.00
N ILE A 221 1.41 10.29 7.98
CA ILE A 221 0.02 9.85 8.13
C ILE A 221 -0.01 8.43 8.69
N VAL A 222 -0.91 8.17 9.63
CA VAL A 222 -1.13 6.83 10.18
C VAL A 222 -2.40 6.25 9.56
N MET A 223 -2.27 5.25 8.69
CA MET A 223 -3.37 4.53 8.07
C MET A 223 -3.51 3.15 8.72
N ALA A 224 -4.42 2.99 9.66
CA ALA A 224 -4.72 1.68 10.23
C ALA A 224 -5.18 0.70 9.14
N ALA A 225 -4.57 -0.47 9.06
CA ALA A 225 -4.77 -1.42 7.98
C ALA A 225 -4.99 -2.86 8.48
N SER A 226 -5.42 -3.75 7.58
CA SER A 226 -5.57 -5.19 7.85
C SER A 226 -6.55 -5.48 9.00
N PHE A 227 -7.73 -4.87 8.97
CA PHE A 227 -8.79 -5.10 9.98
C PHE A 227 -9.32 -6.54 9.98
N ARG A 228 -9.98 -6.93 11.11
CA ARG A 228 -10.70 -8.18 11.29
C ARG A 228 -12.18 -7.89 11.56
#